data_5cdb5372266bb23457ca1fb505a9c51f
#
_entry.id   5cdb5372266bb23457ca1fb505a9c51f
#
_cell.length_a   1.000
_cell.length_b   1.000
_cell.length_c   1.000
_cell.angle_alpha   90.00
_cell.angle_beta   90.00
_cell.angle_gamma   90.00
#
_symmetry.space_group_name_H-M   'P 1'
#
loop_
_entity.id
_entity.type
_entity.pdbx_description
1 polymer ?
#
loop_
_entity_poly.entity_id
_entity_poly.type
_entity_poly.pdbx_seq_one_letter_code
_entity_poly.pdbx_strand_id
1 'polypeptide(L)'
;MIKSAVFKLVTVVLVSGAWSSAIAQEAPKPEKKHGGTFYFAWGYNKDWFTRSDLHFEDHVTDDYDFIVHDAAAHDNPSLDKIFASDVSVPQYNYRFGYYFNDSHNLGVEINFDHAKYIVTHDQRVHVTGTIRGTPVDADTLIREEFLLFEHTNGANFLMVNLLKRQELVTSKNGKQGLAVIAKVGAGMVIPKTDVTLFGERRDNVFHVAGYITGIEAAIRWHFLKSFFLEPAVKGVYANYLNVLTVGSARANHHFFASEVIVTGGFQLNFGKKDK
;
A
#
# COMPACT_ATOMS: atom_id res chain seq x y z
N MET A 1 6.97 10.28 -23.66
CA MET A 1 5.54 10.48 -24.03
C MET A 1 4.58 9.35 -23.57
N ILE A 2 5.03 8.33 -22.84
CA ILE A 2 4.18 7.21 -22.35
C ILE A 2 3.73 7.41 -20.89
N LYS A 3 4.34 8.33 -20.16
CA LYS A 3 4.03 8.58 -18.72
C LYS A 3 2.69 9.29 -18.45
N SER A 4 2.06 9.89 -19.48
CA SER A 4 0.78 10.61 -19.33
C SER A 4 -0.48 9.74 -19.52
N ALA A 5 -0.36 8.54 -20.06
CA ALA A 5 -1.51 7.71 -20.43
C ALA A 5 -2.04 6.87 -19.24
N VAL A 6 -1.17 6.47 -18.32
CA VAL A 6 -1.54 5.60 -17.17
C VAL A 6 -2.36 6.40 -16.14
N PHE A 7 -2.04 7.68 -15.93
CA PHE A 7 -2.78 8.52 -14.97
C PHE A 7 -4.20 8.86 -15.44
N LYS A 8 -4.42 8.90 -16.78
CA LYS A 8 -5.76 9.15 -17.34
C LYS A 8 -6.69 7.94 -17.27
N LEU A 9 -6.15 6.72 -17.18
CA LEU A 9 -6.97 5.51 -17.13
C LEU A 9 -7.58 5.26 -15.76
N VAL A 10 -6.91 5.66 -14.68
CA VAL A 10 -7.42 5.52 -13.30
C VAL A 10 -8.55 6.51 -13.01
N THR A 11 -8.52 7.70 -13.64
CA THR A 11 -9.56 8.74 -13.43
C THR A 11 -10.88 8.42 -14.15
N VAL A 12 -10.87 7.63 -15.21
CA VAL A 12 -12.07 7.30 -16.00
C VAL A 12 -12.95 6.22 -15.34
N VAL A 13 -12.39 5.37 -14.50
CA VAL A 13 -13.16 4.30 -13.82
C VAL A 13 -13.99 4.82 -12.64
N LEU A 14 -13.70 6.01 -12.11
CA LEU A 14 -14.36 6.57 -10.93
C LEU A 14 -15.56 7.48 -11.22
N VAL A 15 -15.84 7.88 -12.47
CA VAL A 15 -16.83 8.92 -12.78
C VAL A 15 -18.05 8.44 -13.58
N SER A 16 -18.08 7.22 -14.12
CA SER A 16 -19.24 6.72 -14.87
C SER A 16 -20.12 5.75 -14.07
N GLY A 17 -20.52 6.15 -12.87
CA GLY A 17 -21.56 5.48 -12.08
C GLY A 17 -22.96 5.76 -12.57
N ALA A 18 -23.25 5.64 -13.86
CA ALA A 18 -24.64 5.60 -14.36
C ALA A 18 -25.16 4.18 -14.15
N TRP A 19 -26.00 4.00 -13.14
CA TRP A 19 -26.73 2.76 -12.87
C TRP A 19 -27.76 2.52 -13.98
N SER A 20 -27.35 1.81 -15.02
CA SER A 20 -28.31 1.21 -15.94
C SER A 20 -28.87 -0.03 -15.25
N SER A 21 -30.18 0.00 -14.98
CA SER A 21 -30.97 -1.15 -14.54
C SER A 21 -30.93 -2.24 -15.61
N ALA A 22 -29.89 -3.08 -15.58
CA ALA A 22 -29.84 -4.29 -16.39
C ALA A 22 -30.64 -5.38 -15.67
N ILE A 23 -31.75 -5.74 -16.28
CA ILE A 23 -32.58 -6.94 -16.14
C ILE A 23 -32.17 -7.85 -14.99
N ALA A 24 -32.90 -7.71 -13.88
CA ALA A 24 -32.79 -8.60 -12.74
C ALA A 24 -33.27 -10.00 -13.14
N GLN A 25 -32.35 -10.86 -13.51
CA GLN A 25 -32.58 -12.29 -13.40
C GLN A 25 -32.66 -12.58 -11.90
N GLU A 26 -33.81 -13.06 -11.41
CA GLU A 26 -34.04 -13.37 -10.01
C GLU A 26 -32.83 -14.13 -9.45
N ALA A 27 -32.07 -13.47 -8.59
CA ALA A 27 -30.98 -14.12 -7.88
C ALA A 27 -31.59 -15.26 -7.05
N PRO A 28 -31.01 -16.47 -7.08
CA PRO A 28 -31.51 -17.58 -6.26
C PRO A 28 -31.59 -17.08 -4.82
N LYS A 29 -32.74 -17.37 -4.14
CA LYS A 29 -32.96 -17.02 -2.73
C LYS A 29 -31.72 -17.38 -1.93
N PRO A 30 -31.16 -16.46 -1.14
CA PRO A 30 -29.96 -16.75 -0.36
C PRO A 30 -30.28 -17.90 0.60
N GLU A 31 -29.61 -19.03 0.40
CA GLU A 31 -29.56 -20.09 1.40
C GLU A 31 -29.07 -19.49 2.72
N LYS A 32 -29.76 -19.77 3.82
CA LYS A 32 -29.38 -19.34 5.16
C LYS A 32 -28.00 -19.94 5.50
N LYS A 33 -26.95 -19.24 5.15
CA LYS A 33 -25.59 -19.59 5.57
C LYS A 33 -25.44 -19.20 7.04
N HIS A 34 -25.36 -20.19 7.91
CA HIS A 34 -25.04 -20.00 9.33
C HIS A 34 -23.51 -20.02 9.48
N GLY A 35 -22.89 -18.86 9.68
CA GLY A 35 -21.47 -18.69 9.89
C GLY A 35 -20.80 -17.80 8.83
N GLY A 36 -19.79 -17.04 9.23
CA GLY A 36 -19.03 -16.19 8.31
C GLY A 36 -17.96 -16.97 7.52
N THR A 37 -17.24 -16.25 6.67
CA THR A 37 -16.15 -16.80 5.86
C THR A 37 -14.85 -16.10 6.24
N PHE A 38 -13.90 -16.85 6.78
CA PHE A 38 -12.53 -16.39 6.96
C PHE A 38 -11.73 -16.63 5.67
N TYR A 39 -10.80 -15.74 5.36
CA TYR A 39 -9.82 -15.96 4.31
C TYR A 39 -8.43 -15.44 4.70
N PHE A 40 -7.44 -16.07 4.09
CA PHE A 40 -6.06 -15.63 4.08
C PHE A 40 -5.59 -15.52 2.63
N ALA A 41 -4.85 -14.47 2.32
CA ALA A 41 -4.18 -14.32 1.04
C ALA A 41 -2.77 -13.76 1.24
N TRP A 42 -1.89 -14.13 0.31
CA TRP A 42 -0.53 -13.68 0.22
C TRP A 42 -0.18 -13.41 -1.23
N GLY A 43 0.67 -12.42 -1.47
CA GLY A 43 1.08 -12.07 -2.82
C GLY A 43 2.12 -10.96 -2.85
N TYR A 44 2.12 -10.23 -3.96
CA TYR A 44 3.11 -9.22 -4.28
C TYR A 44 2.44 -7.95 -4.75
N ASN A 45 3.14 -6.81 -4.58
CA ASN A 45 2.71 -5.49 -5.05
C ASN A 45 3.82 -4.78 -5.83
N LYS A 46 3.37 -3.83 -6.64
CA LYS A 46 4.18 -2.83 -7.35
C LYS A 46 3.58 -1.47 -7.07
N ASP A 47 4.44 -0.51 -6.67
CA ASP A 47 4.00 0.78 -6.17
C ASP A 47 4.50 1.94 -7.02
N TRP A 48 3.73 3.02 -7.04
CA TRP A 48 4.10 4.31 -7.62
C TRP A 48 3.74 5.41 -6.63
N PHE A 49 4.68 6.32 -6.41
CA PHE A 49 4.54 7.41 -5.43
C PHE A 49 4.42 8.75 -6.13
N THR A 50 3.64 9.67 -5.55
CA THR A 50 3.74 11.09 -5.89
C THR A 50 5.03 11.65 -5.33
N ARG A 51 5.44 12.82 -5.85
CA ARG A 51 6.50 13.60 -5.21
C ARG A 51 6.08 14.05 -3.83
N SER A 52 7.06 14.32 -2.97
CA SER A 52 6.87 14.63 -1.56
C SER A 52 7.90 15.65 -1.09
N ASP A 53 7.46 16.56 -0.26
CA ASP A 53 8.38 17.35 0.54
C ASP A 53 8.89 16.51 1.70
N LEU A 54 10.20 16.57 1.96
CA LEU A 54 10.84 15.84 3.05
C LEU A 54 11.35 16.90 4.04
N HIS A 55 10.77 16.96 5.21
CA HIS A 55 11.18 17.89 6.26
C HIS A 55 12.05 17.17 7.28
N PHE A 56 13.24 17.68 7.52
CA PHE A 56 14.21 17.17 8.48
C PHE A 56 14.45 18.17 9.60
N GLU A 57 14.41 17.70 10.84
CA GLU A 57 14.63 18.53 12.02
C GLU A 57 15.54 17.85 13.05
N ASP A 58 16.51 18.59 13.60
CA ASP A 58 17.31 18.22 14.76
C ASP A 58 17.69 19.48 15.55
N HIS A 59 17.19 19.62 16.76
CA HIS A 59 17.48 20.72 17.66
C HIS A 59 18.40 20.34 18.82
N VAL A 60 18.97 19.13 18.80
CA VAL A 60 19.75 18.58 19.91
C VAL A 60 21.21 18.37 19.54
N THR A 61 21.48 17.81 18.37
CA THR A 61 22.82 17.35 18.01
C THR A 61 23.47 18.24 16.95
N ASP A 62 22.80 18.51 15.84
CA ASP A 62 23.41 19.09 14.63
C ASP A 62 22.71 20.40 14.17
N ASP A 63 21.69 20.83 14.87
CA ASP A 63 20.97 22.10 14.71
C ASP A 63 20.56 22.39 13.25
N TYR A 64 19.58 21.63 12.76
CA TYR A 64 19.00 21.89 11.45
C TYR A 64 17.47 21.78 11.47
N ASP A 65 16.85 22.56 10.60
CA ASP A 65 15.43 22.57 10.29
C ASP A 65 15.28 22.96 8.81
N PHE A 66 15.16 21.95 7.92
CA PHE A 66 15.11 22.20 6.49
C PHE A 66 14.16 21.28 5.75
N ILE A 67 13.68 21.75 4.60
CA ILE A 67 12.78 21.03 3.72
C ILE A 67 13.45 20.79 2.37
N VAL A 68 13.42 19.55 1.93
CA VAL A 68 13.75 19.12 0.56
C VAL A 68 12.45 19.08 -0.23
N HIS A 69 12.27 20.01 -1.15
CA HIS A 69 11.02 20.20 -1.88
C HIS A 69 10.90 19.24 -3.06
N ASP A 70 9.67 18.75 -3.28
CA ASP A 70 9.24 18.04 -4.49
C ASP A 70 10.14 16.86 -4.86
N ALA A 71 10.62 16.12 -3.88
CA ALA A 71 11.47 14.95 -4.08
C ALA A 71 10.71 13.81 -4.75
N ALA A 72 11.26 13.27 -5.83
CA ALA A 72 10.75 12.07 -6.49
C ALA A 72 11.26 10.83 -5.77
N ALA A 73 10.40 9.82 -5.68
CA ALA A 73 10.74 8.51 -5.17
C ALA A 73 10.24 7.38 -6.08
N HIS A 74 10.86 6.24 -5.96
CA HIS A 74 10.51 5.03 -6.71
C HIS A 74 10.48 3.83 -5.78
N ASP A 75 9.83 2.75 -6.22
CA ASP A 75 9.85 1.47 -5.53
C ASP A 75 10.94 0.53 -6.08
N ASN A 76 11.17 -0.56 -5.36
CA ASN A 76 12.07 -1.64 -5.79
C ASN A 76 11.42 -3.00 -5.47
N PRO A 77 10.48 -3.48 -6.31
CA PRO A 77 9.71 -4.69 -6.02
C PRO A 77 10.55 -5.98 -6.01
N SER A 78 11.74 -5.97 -6.63
CA SER A 78 12.63 -7.14 -6.72
C SER A 78 11.93 -8.41 -7.24
N LEU A 79 11.04 -8.25 -8.22
CA LEU A 79 10.23 -9.35 -8.77
C LEU A 79 11.08 -10.41 -9.50
N ASP A 80 12.24 -10.03 -10.03
CA ASP A 80 13.26 -10.89 -10.63
C ASP A 80 13.83 -11.90 -9.61
N LYS A 81 13.72 -11.61 -8.33
CA LYS A 81 14.25 -12.42 -7.23
C LYS A 81 13.24 -13.36 -6.56
N ILE A 82 11.98 -13.36 -7.00
CA ILE A 82 10.94 -14.24 -6.44
C ILE A 82 11.33 -15.72 -6.52
N PHE A 83 12.05 -16.11 -7.56
CA PHE A 83 12.52 -17.49 -7.78
C PHE A 83 14.04 -17.66 -7.64
N ALA A 84 14.75 -16.62 -7.21
CA ALA A 84 16.18 -16.72 -6.96
C ALA A 84 16.44 -17.29 -5.57
N SER A 85 17.58 -18.00 -5.43
CA SER A 85 18.02 -18.55 -4.14
C SER A 85 18.54 -17.48 -3.17
N ASP A 86 18.77 -16.28 -3.65
CA ASP A 86 19.27 -15.18 -2.83
C ASP A 86 18.16 -14.54 -1.99
N VAL A 87 18.46 -14.31 -0.72
CA VAL A 87 17.51 -13.78 0.28
C VAL A 87 17.31 -12.27 0.09
N SER A 88 16.83 -11.84 -1.06
CA SER A 88 16.27 -10.50 -1.18
C SER A 88 14.76 -10.60 -0.98
N VAL A 89 14.24 -9.78 -0.09
CA VAL A 89 12.81 -9.76 0.22
C VAL A 89 12.08 -9.01 -0.90
N PRO A 90 11.28 -9.69 -1.76
CA PRO A 90 10.42 -9.01 -2.72
C PRO A 90 9.36 -8.21 -1.97
N GLN A 91 8.71 -7.26 -2.64
CA GLN A 91 7.54 -6.58 -2.07
C GLN A 91 6.39 -7.57 -1.95
N TYR A 92 6.08 -7.96 -0.74
CA TYR A 92 5.05 -8.93 -0.42
C TYR A 92 3.90 -8.28 0.36
N ASN A 93 2.76 -8.95 0.36
CA ASN A 93 1.62 -8.54 1.17
C ASN A 93 0.90 -9.74 1.78
N TYR A 94 0.24 -9.48 2.91
CA TYR A 94 -0.61 -10.42 3.61
C TYR A 94 -1.98 -9.83 3.82
N ARG A 95 -3.01 -10.68 3.72
CA ARG A 95 -4.39 -10.33 3.92
C ARG A 95 -5.06 -11.36 4.82
N PHE A 96 -5.69 -10.90 5.89
CA PHE A 96 -6.50 -11.70 6.82
C PHE A 96 -7.88 -11.08 6.87
N GLY A 97 -8.87 -11.73 6.32
CA GLY A 97 -10.21 -11.17 6.23
C GLY A 97 -11.31 -12.09 6.71
N TYR A 98 -12.40 -11.47 7.09
CA TYR A 98 -13.59 -12.15 7.54
C TYR A 98 -14.84 -11.49 6.93
N TYR A 99 -15.60 -12.24 6.15
CA TYR A 99 -16.93 -11.85 5.68
C TYR A 99 -17.96 -12.24 6.71
N PHE A 100 -18.79 -11.28 7.09
CA PHE A 100 -19.93 -11.51 7.97
C PHE A 100 -20.97 -12.39 7.26
N ASN A 101 -21.71 -13.14 8.05
CA ASN A 101 -22.84 -13.89 7.52
C ASN A 101 -24.09 -12.99 7.45
N ASP A 102 -24.07 -12.05 6.55
CA ASP A 102 -25.19 -11.16 6.29
C ASP A 102 -25.59 -11.14 4.81
N SER A 103 -26.75 -10.58 4.54
CA SER A 103 -27.25 -10.41 3.17
C SER A 103 -26.49 -9.34 2.36
N HIS A 104 -25.61 -8.58 3.03
CA HIS A 104 -24.92 -7.43 2.43
C HIS A 104 -23.53 -7.77 1.92
N ASN A 105 -23.01 -8.98 2.21
CA ASN A 105 -21.65 -9.41 1.86
C ASN A 105 -20.55 -8.44 2.35
N LEU A 106 -20.75 -7.94 3.57
CA LEU A 106 -19.79 -7.07 4.25
C LEU A 106 -18.76 -7.91 5.00
N GLY A 107 -17.60 -7.30 5.23
CA GLY A 107 -16.53 -7.93 5.99
C GLY A 107 -15.49 -6.92 6.49
N VAL A 108 -14.52 -7.47 7.18
CA VAL A 108 -13.33 -6.75 7.65
C VAL A 108 -12.08 -7.48 7.20
N GLU A 109 -11.01 -6.74 6.95
CA GLU A 109 -9.71 -7.28 6.57
C GLU A 109 -8.62 -6.51 7.31
N ILE A 110 -7.62 -7.23 7.78
CA ILE A 110 -6.32 -6.66 8.16
C ILE A 110 -5.37 -6.97 7.01
N ASN A 111 -4.72 -5.95 6.47
CA ASN A 111 -3.66 -6.12 5.48
C ASN A 111 -2.34 -5.56 5.98
N PHE A 112 -1.29 -6.19 5.52
CA PHE A 112 0.09 -5.74 5.65
C PHE A 112 0.71 -5.72 4.27
N ASP A 113 1.12 -4.54 3.78
CA ASP A 113 1.79 -4.37 2.49
C ASP A 113 3.22 -3.91 2.76
N HIS A 114 4.18 -4.74 2.34
CA HIS A 114 5.60 -4.42 2.40
C HIS A 114 5.96 -3.60 1.16
N ALA A 115 5.81 -2.29 1.24
CA ALA A 115 6.22 -1.34 0.21
C ALA A 115 7.68 -0.92 0.39
N LYS A 116 8.32 -0.46 -0.68
CA LYS A 116 9.67 0.11 -0.64
C LYS A 116 9.62 1.51 -1.24
N TYR A 117 10.08 2.49 -0.49
CA TYR A 117 10.13 3.89 -0.89
C TYR A 117 11.57 4.36 -0.91
N ILE A 118 12.09 4.74 -2.09
CA ILE A 118 13.47 5.17 -2.28
C ILE A 118 13.45 6.53 -2.93
N VAL A 119 13.96 7.54 -2.25
CA VAL A 119 14.19 8.87 -2.85
C VAL A 119 15.22 8.73 -3.96
N THR A 120 14.86 9.20 -5.15
CA THR A 120 15.68 8.99 -6.36
C THR A 120 17.00 9.74 -6.25
N HIS A 121 18.11 9.02 -6.42
CA HIS A 121 19.45 9.61 -6.44
C HIS A 121 19.67 10.49 -7.66
N ASP A 122 20.65 11.39 -7.58
CA ASP A 122 21.07 12.31 -8.66
C ASP A 122 19.97 13.24 -9.19
N GLN A 123 18.80 13.31 -8.54
CA GLN A 123 17.80 14.32 -8.85
C GLN A 123 18.21 15.67 -8.26
N ARG A 124 17.87 16.74 -8.99
CA ARG A 124 17.97 18.11 -8.47
C ARG A 124 16.72 18.45 -7.68
N VAL A 125 16.90 18.96 -6.49
CA VAL A 125 15.84 19.40 -5.57
C VAL A 125 16.14 20.78 -5.05
N HIS A 126 15.10 21.51 -4.66
CA HIS A 126 15.23 22.77 -3.97
C HIS A 126 15.20 22.54 -2.45
N VAL A 127 16.08 23.19 -1.72
CA VAL A 127 16.18 23.06 -0.26
C VAL A 127 16.03 24.41 0.38
N THR A 128 15.13 24.53 1.37
CA THR A 128 14.93 25.75 2.17
C THR A 128 14.99 25.45 3.65
N GLY A 129 15.39 26.42 4.46
CA GLY A 129 15.41 26.30 5.90
C GLY A 129 16.73 26.74 6.53
N THR A 130 17.17 26.02 7.55
CA THR A 130 18.42 26.31 8.27
C THR A 130 19.22 25.02 8.47
N ILE A 131 20.52 25.07 8.19
CA ILE A 131 21.46 23.98 8.45
C ILE A 131 22.63 24.53 9.25
N ARG A 132 22.83 24.06 10.48
CA ARG A 132 23.90 24.47 11.40
C ARG A 132 23.94 26.00 11.59
N GLY A 133 22.75 26.59 11.85
CA GLY A 133 22.59 28.01 12.02
C GLY A 133 22.70 28.85 10.73
N THR A 134 22.96 28.27 9.58
CA THR A 134 23.08 28.94 8.29
C THR A 134 21.78 28.79 7.49
N PRO A 135 21.11 29.89 7.09
CA PRO A 135 19.97 29.84 6.19
C PRO A 135 20.35 29.24 4.85
N VAL A 136 19.49 28.36 4.34
CA VAL A 136 19.63 27.69 3.03
C VAL A 136 18.39 27.97 2.18
N ASP A 137 18.61 28.38 0.92
CA ASP A 137 17.61 28.57 -0.12
C ASP A 137 18.32 28.31 -1.46
N ALA A 138 18.49 27.04 -1.80
CA ALA A 138 19.33 26.65 -2.91
C ALA A 138 18.95 25.28 -3.51
N ASP A 139 19.32 25.10 -4.77
CA ASP A 139 19.23 23.82 -5.45
C ASP A 139 20.43 22.93 -5.13
N THR A 140 20.17 21.65 -4.88
CA THR A 140 21.22 20.65 -4.65
C THR A 140 20.88 19.33 -5.33
N LEU A 141 21.81 18.38 -5.32
CA LEU A 141 21.60 17.02 -5.80
C LEU A 141 21.41 16.05 -4.62
N ILE A 142 20.49 15.12 -4.77
CA ILE A 142 20.33 14.00 -3.84
C ILE A 142 21.49 13.03 -4.03
N ARG A 143 22.46 13.07 -3.13
CA ARG A 143 23.68 12.25 -3.13
C ARG A 143 24.13 11.97 -1.71
N GLU A 144 25.08 11.03 -1.55
CA GLU A 144 25.59 10.61 -0.26
C GLU A 144 26.14 11.75 0.61
N GLU A 145 26.75 12.76 -0.01
CA GLU A 145 27.31 13.92 0.71
C GLU A 145 26.22 14.82 1.32
N PHE A 146 24.99 14.76 0.78
CA PHE A 146 23.85 15.56 1.28
C PHE A 146 22.78 14.65 1.90
N LEU A 147 22.09 13.86 1.07
CA LEU A 147 20.95 13.05 1.51
C LEU A 147 20.81 11.80 0.66
N LEU A 148 20.78 10.62 1.30
CA LEU A 148 20.12 9.41 0.79
C LEU A 148 19.04 9.03 1.80
N PHE A 149 17.83 8.76 1.33
CA PHE A 149 16.70 8.49 2.20
C PHE A 149 15.81 7.40 1.60
N GLU A 150 15.66 6.32 2.35
CA GLU A 150 14.89 5.18 1.86
C GLU A 150 14.22 4.36 2.98
N HIS A 151 13.10 3.75 2.63
CA HIS A 151 12.40 2.74 3.42
C HIS A 151 12.44 1.39 2.68
N THR A 152 13.63 0.90 2.30
CA THR A 152 13.82 -0.33 1.51
C THR A 152 13.62 -1.60 2.32
N ASN A 153 13.89 -1.55 3.62
CA ASN A 153 13.55 -2.64 4.55
C ASN A 153 12.07 -2.61 4.96
N GLY A 154 11.29 -1.74 4.34
CA GLY A 154 9.85 -1.63 4.41
C GLY A 154 9.38 -0.22 4.74
N ALA A 155 8.57 0.36 3.86
CA ALA A 155 7.70 1.47 4.17
C ALA A 155 6.46 1.02 4.97
N ASN A 156 6.15 -0.24 4.92
CA ASN A 156 5.16 -1.08 5.62
C ASN A 156 3.84 -0.39 5.96
N PHE A 157 2.79 -0.79 5.27
CA PHE A 157 1.43 -0.32 5.47
C PHE A 157 0.60 -1.38 6.21
N LEU A 158 0.27 -1.13 7.47
CA LEU A 158 -0.62 -1.98 8.26
C LEU A 158 -1.98 -1.31 8.35
N MET A 159 -3.02 -1.90 7.76
CA MET A 159 -4.34 -1.30 7.68
C MET A 159 -5.43 -2.26 8.13
N VAL A 160 -6.52 -1.67 8.61
CA VAL A 160 -7.82 -2.34 8.82
C VAL A 160 -8.81 -1.78 7.80
N ASN A 161 -9.43 -2.66 7.03
CA ASN A 161 -10.35 -2.31 5.97
C ASN A 161 -11.76 -2.83 6.29
N LEU A 162 -12.75 -2.01 5.95
CA LEU A 162 -14.11 -2.47 5.68
C LEU A 162 -14.19 -2.85 4.21
N LEU A 163 -14.83 -3.97 3.91
CA LEU A 163 -14.96 -4.46 2.56
C LEU A 163 -16.37 -4.87 2.24
N LYS A 164 -16.72 -4.71 0.96
CA LYS A 164 -17.96 -5.19 0.37
C LYS A 164 -17.66 -6.03 -0.84
N ARG A 165 -18.22 -7.24 -0.88
CA ARG A 165 -18.11 -8.18 -1.99
C ARG A 165 -19.41 -8.25 -2.77
N GLN A 166 -19.31 -8.28 -4.09
CA GLN A 166 -20.40 -8.53 -5.00
C GLN A 166 -20.06 -9.69 -5.91
N GLU A 167 -20.79 -10.80 -5.77
CA GLU A 167 -20.68 -11.93 -6.69
C GLU A 167 -21.20 -11.54 -8.07
N LEU A 168 -20.44 -11.80 -9.11
CA LEU A 168 -20.82 -11.57 -10.51
C LEU A 168 -21.31 -12.87 -11.17
N VAL A 169 -20.56 -13.96 -10.99
CA VAL A 169 -20.83 -15.25 -11.58
C VAL A 169 -20.48 -16.34 -10.59
N THR A 170 -21.34 -17.37 -10.51
CA THR A 170 -21.05 -18.58 -9.74
C THR A 170 -21.42 -19.80 -10.59
N SER A 171 -20.52 -20.77 -10.68
CA SER A 171 -20.78 -22.02 -11.40
C SER A 171 -21.89 -22.84 -10.71
N LYS A 172 -22.63 -23.64 -11.49
CA LYS A 172 -23.74 -24.46 -10.99
C LYS A 172 -23.35 -25.37 -9.80
N ASN A 173 -22.10 -25.82 -9.76
CA ASN A 173 -21.58 -26.66 -8.67
C ASN A 173 -21.00 -25.87 -7.50
N GLY A 174 -21.06 -24.53 -7.54
CA GLY A 174 -20.54 -23.63 -6.50
C GLY A 174 -19.01 -23.68 -6.28
N LYS A 175 -18.25 -24.33 -7.17
CA LYS A 175 -16.79 -24.48 -7.00
C LYS A 175 -15.99 -23.31 -7.60
N GLN A 176 -16.54 -22.66 -8.61
CA GLN A 176 -15.91 -21.54 -9.31
C GLN A 176 -16.81 -20.31 -9.23
N GLY A 177 -16.21 -19.16 -9.19
CA GLY A 177 -16.94 -17.89 -9.12
C GLY A 177 -16.05 -16.70 -9.38
N LEU A 178 -16.69 -15.60 -9.75
CA LEU A 178 -16.05 -14.30 -9.93
C LEU A 178 -16.80 -13.26 -9.09
N ALA A 179 -16.06 -12.49 -8.32
CA ALA A 179 -16.59 -11.41 -7.50
C ALA A 179 -15.78 -10.14 -7.68
N VAL A 180 -16.41 -8.99 -7.52
CA VAL A 180 -15.73 -7.72 -7.30
C VAL A 180 -15.78 -7.38 -5.82
N ILE A 181 -14.70 -6.74 -5.35
CA ILE A 181 -14.56 -6.35 -3.95
C ILE A 181 -14.12 -4.90 -3.91
N ALA A 182 -14.83 -4.08 -3.13
CA ALA A 182 -14.42 -2.73 -2.79
C ALA A 182 -14.00 -2.69 -1.33
N LYS A 183 -12.89 -2.01 -1.03
CA LYS A 183 -12.37 -1.87 0.33
C LYS A 183 -12.07 -0.40 0.62
N VAL A 184 -12.26 0.00 1.86
CA VAL A 184 -11.84 1.31 2.40
C VAL A 184 -11.26 1.09 3.78
N GLY A 185 -10.13 1.70 4.07
CA GLY A 185 -9.46 1.46 5.33
C GLY A 185 -8.54 2.56 5.79
N ALA A 186 -8.08 2.37 7.01
CA ALA A 186 -7.08 3.22 7.65
C ALA A 186 -6.15 2.35 8.50
N GLY A 187 -4.99 2.91 8.83
CA GLY A 187 -4.00 2.20 9.60
C GLY A 187 -2.78 3.03 9.94
N MET A 188 -1.66 2.36 10.08
CA MET A 188 -0.38 2.96 10.45
C MET A 188 0.72 2.61 9.44
N VAL A 189 1.68 3.51 9.32
CA VAL A 189 2.94 3.28 8.61
C VAL A 189 4.03 2.89 9.60
N ILE A 190 4.79 1.83 9.27
CA ILE A 190 5.81 1.24 10.16
C ILE A 190 7.12 1.11 9.37
N PRO A 191 7.80 2.24 9.08
CA PRO A 191 9.03 2.19 8.31
C PRO A 191 10.20 1.58 9.09
N LYS A 192 11.11 0.99 8.34
CA LYS A 192 12.52 0.86 8.72
C LYS A 192 13.33 1.70 7.74
N THR A 193 13.84 2.82 8.23
CA THR A 193 14.49 3.84 7.41
C THR A 193 16.00 3.62 7.40
N ASP A 194 16.59 3.56 6.20
CA ASP A 194 18.03 3.73 5.99
C ASP A 194 18.25 5.14 5.45
N VAL A 195 19.02 5.92 6.15
CA VAL A 195 19.28 7.32 5.82
C VAL A 195 20.77 7.62 5.90
N THR A 196 21.27 8.33 4.89
CA THR A 196 22.56 9.04 4.97
C THR A 196 22.26 10.51 4.90
N LEU A 197 22.69 11.27 5.91
CA LEU A 197 22.50 12.72 5.99
C LEU A 197 23.83 13.38 6.31
N PHE A 198 24.27 14.29 5.44
CA PHE A 198 25.58 14.95 5.51
C PHE A 198 26.76 13.98 5.63
N GLY A 199 26.67 12.81 4.97
CA GLY A 199 27.68 11.75 4.99
C GLY A 199 27.60 10.79 6.19
N GLU A 200 26.74 11.05 7.17
CA GLU A 200 26.49 10.14 8.29
C GLU A 200 25.33 9.17 7.96
N ARG A 201 25.57 7.86 8.01
CA ARG A 201 24.57 6.84 7.72
C ARG A 201 24.00 6.20 8.98
N ARG A 202 22.67 5.98 8.96
CA ARG A 202 21.95 5.24 9.99
C ARG A 202 20.95 4.27 9.38
N ASP A 203 21.11 2.97 9.64
CA ASP A 203 20.06 1.96 9.44
C ASP A 203 19.23 1.86 10.73
N ASN A 204 18.01 2.39 10.69
CA ASN A 204 17.15 2.53 11.85
C ASN A 204 16.36 1.23 12.14
N VAL A 205 15.56 1.27 13.20
CA VAL A 205 14.66 0.18 13.60
C VAL A 205 13.23 0.44 13.11
N PHE A 206 12.41 -0.61 13.06
CA PHE A 206 10.97 -0.45 12.81
C PHE A 206 10.30 0.31 13.94
N HIS A 207 9.45 1.28 13.60
CA HIS A 207 8.58 1.95 14.56
C HIS A 207 7.33 2.51 13.86
N VAL A 208 6.30 2.83 14.63
CA VAL A 208 5.10 3.48 14.10
C VAL A 208 5.42 4.95 13.86
N ALA A 209 5.48 5.37 12.61
CA ALA A 209 5.89 6.71 12.22
C ALA A 209 4.74 7.63 11.80
N GLY A 210 3.52 7.12 11.68
CA GLY A 210 2.38 7.91 11.24
C GLY A 210 1.18 7.06 10.87
N TYR A 211 0.33 7.60 10.00
CA TYR A 211 -0.91 6.96 9.60
C TYR A 211 -1.05 6.84 8.08
N ILE A 212 -1.97 5.96 7.68
CA ILE A 212 -2.32 5.71 6.28
C ILE A 212 -3.83 5.54 6.15
N THR A 213 -4.38 6.02 5.04
CA THR A 213 -5.77 5.77 4.63
C THR A 213 -5.80 5.37 3.17
N GLY A 214 -6.80 4.60 2.76
CA GLY A 214 -6.86 4.18 1.37
C GLY A 214 -8.14 3.48 0.97
N ILE A 215 -8.23 3.26 -0.35
CA ILE A 215 -9.29 2.52 -1.02
C ILE A 215 -8.69 1.47 -1.93
N GLU A 216 -9.36 0.34 -2.07
CA GLU A 216 -8.92 -0.77 -2.93
C GLU A 216 -10.11 -1.32 -3.72
N ALA A 217 -9.88 -1.65 -4.99
CA ALA A 217 -10.80 -2.39 -5.83
C ALA A 217 -10.13 -3.67 -6.31
N ALA A 218 -10.79 -4.81 -6.13
CA ALA A 218 -10.26 -6.12 -6.47
C ALA A 218 -11.27 -6.95 -7.26
N ILE A 219 -10.73 -7.89 -8.03
CA ILE A 219 -11.50 -8.96 -8.67
C ILE A 219 -11.02 -10.27 -8.07
N ARG A 220 -11.93 -11.01 -7.42
CA ARG A 220 -11.61 -12.33 -6.85
C ARG A 220 -12.15 -13.42 -7.74
N TRP A 221 -11.27 -14.24 -8.25
CA TRP A 221 -11.60 -15.44 -9.01
C TRP A 221 -11.39 -16.68 -8.15
N HIS A 222 -12.51 -17.33 -7.79
CA HIS A 222 -12.50 -18.66 -7.19
C HIS A 222 -12.36 -19.70 -8.30
N PHE A 223 -11.20 -20.32 -8.41
CA PHE A 223 -10.97 -21.42 -9.36
C PHE A 223 -11.25 -22.78 -8.74
N LEU A 224 -11.26 -22.88 -7.40
CA LEU A 224 -11.73 -24.00 -6.59
C LEU A 224 -12.60 -23.47 -5.45
N LYS A 225 -13.36 -24.36 -4.80
CA LYS A 225 -14.27 -23.99 -3.69
C LYS A 225 -13.63 -23.15 -2.60
N SER A 226 -12.37 -23.44 -2.27
CA SER A 226 -11.64 -22.79 -1.16
C SER A 226 -10.46 -21.93 -1.63
N PHE A 227 -10.05 -21.99 -2.89
CA PHE A 227 -8.87 -21.26 -3.37
C PHE A 227 -9.26 -20.19 -4.38
N PHE A 228 -8.57 -19.06 -4.30
CA PHE A 228 -8.82 -17.92 -5.18
C PHE A 228 -7.53 -17.21 -5.60
N LEU A 229 -7.63 -16.46 -6.68
CA LEU A 229 -6.68 -15.44 -7.13
C LEU A 229 -7.39 -14.08 -7.07
N GLU A 230 -6.68 -13.04 -6.62
CA GLU A 230 -7.24 -11.70 -6.47
C GLU A 230 -6.25 -10.65 -6.95
N PRO A 231 -6.32 -10.20 -8.20
CA PRO A 231 -5.73 -8.95 -8.63
C PRO A 231 -6.50 -7.75 -8.07
N ALA A 232 -5.76 -6.70 -7.67
CA ALA A 232 -6.31 -5.49 -7.11
C ALA A 232 -5.54 -4.25 -7.54
N VAL A 233 -6.21 -3.11 -7.48
CA VAL A 233 -5.61 -1.78 -7.52
C VAL A 233 -5.99 -1.04 -6.25
N LYS A 234 -5.00 -0.37 -5.63
CA LYS A 234 -5.18 0.33 -4.37
C LYS A 234 -4.60 1.73 -4.48
N GLY A 235 -5.28 2.70 -3.91
CA GLY A 235 -4.80 4.06 -3.75
C GLY A 235 -4.74 4.41 -2.27
N VAL A 236 -3.62 4.97 -1.82
CA VAL A 236 -3.41 5.33 -0.42
C VAL A 236 -2.87 6.75 -0.29
N TYR A 237 -3.19 7.39 0.82
CA TYR A 237 -2.50 8.55 1.36
C TYR A 237 -1.73 8.11 2.61
N ALA A 238 -0.41 8.18 2.55
CA ALA A 238 0.49 7.84 3.65
C ALA A 238 1.12 9.13 4.21
N ASN A 239 1.07 9.30 5.52
CA ASN A 239 1.63 10.44 6.23
C ASN A 239 2.57 9.96 7.33
N TYR A 240 3.86 10.17 7.12
CA TYR A 240 4.93 9.87 8.05
C TYR A 240 5.25 11.12 8.87
N LEU A 241 4.88 11.12 10.13
CA LEU A 241 4.99 12.28 11.05
C LEU A 241 6.26 12.27 11.88
N ASN A 242 6.89 11.09 12.05
CA ASN A 242 8.00 10.92 12.99
C ASN A 242 8.94 9.81 12.51
N VAL A 243 9.63 10.04 11.40
CA VAL A 243 10.61 9.10 10.86
C VAL A 243 11.92 9.23 11.62
N LEU A 244 12.49 8.10 12.04
CA LEU A 244 13.84 8.08 12.64
C LEU A 244 14.89 8.34 11.56
N THR A 245 15.83 9.23 11.87
CA THR A 245 16.95 9.57 11.02
C THR A 245 18.27 9.42 11.76
N VAL A 246 19.28 10.25 11.48
CA VAL A 246 20.58 10.22 12.15
C VAL A 246 20.46 10.83 13.55
N GLY A 247 21.04 10.18 14.54
CA GLY A 247 21.08 10.69 15.93
C GLY A 247 19.71 10.90 16.55
N SER A 248 19.46 12.11 17.06
CA SER A 248 18.18 12.55 17.64
C SER A 248 17.20 13.07 16.62
N ALA A 249 17.63 13.30 15.40
CA ALA A 249 16.88 13.92 14.35
C ALA A 249 15.63 13.12 13.92
N ARG A 250 14.67 13.83 13.37
CA ARG A 250 13.43 13.30 12.83
C ARG A 250 13.18 13.84 11.43
N ALA A 251 12.44 13.05 10.66
CA ALA A 251 11.88 13.55 9.41
C ALA A 251 10.37 13.34 9.37
N ASN A 252 9.69 14.16 8.59
CA ASN A 252 8.31 13.93 8.22
C ASN A 252 8.13 14.13 6.71
N HIS A 253 7.20 13.39 6.14
CA HIS A 253 6.80 13.51 4.74
C HIS A 253 5.46 12.81 4.50
N HIS A 254 4.83 13.14 3.38
CA HIS A 254 3.60 12.48 2.98
C HIS A 254 3.54 12.33 1.46
N PHE A 255 2.80 11.34 1.00
CA PHE A 255 2.58 11.09 -0.42
C PHE A 255 1.26 10.36 -0.67
N PHE A 256 0.81 10.43 -1.93
CA PHE A 256 -0.15 9.48 -2.47
C PHE A 256 0.60 8.35 -3.17
N ALA A 257 0.16 7.11 -2.94
CA ALA A 257 0.66 5.96 -3.68
C ALA A 257 -0.46 5.23 -4.39
N SER A 258 -0.11 4.64 -5.54
CA SER A 258 -0.95 3.67 -6.25
C SER A 258 -0.23 2.34 -6.22
N GLU A 259 -0.97 1.27 -5.86
CA GLU A 259 -0.46 -0.09 -5.78
C GLU A 259 -1.22 -0.98 -6.76
N VAL A 260 -0.50 -1.81 -7.52
CA VAL A 260 -1.04 -2.96 -8.23
C VAL A 260 -0.62 -4.21 -7.48
N ILE A 261 -1.61 -5.01 -7.10
CA ILE A 261 -1.45 -6.12 -6.16
C ILE A 261 -1.98 -7.39 -6.84
N VAL A 262 -1.30 -8.51 -6.63
CA VAL A 262 -1.79 -9.84 -7.01
C VAL A 262 -1.59 -10.78 -5.84
N THR A 263 -2.69 -11.33 -5.33
CA THR A 263 -2.67 -12.30 -4.23
C THR A 263 -3.29 -13.62 -4.62
N GLY A 264 -2.73 -14.71 -4.10
CA GLY A 264 -3.38 -16.02 -4.05
C GLY A 264 -3.81 -16.32 -2.61
N GLY A 265 -4.96 -16.95 -2.44
CA GLY A 265 -5.46 -17.20 -1.11
C GLY A 265 -6.40 -18.37 -0.99
N PHE A 266 -6.77 -18.65 0.25
CA PHE A 266 -7.78 -19.63 0.56
C PHE A 266 -8.83 -19.05 1.51
N GLN A 267 -10.03 -19.65 1.47
CA GLN A 267 -11.14 -19.30 2.35
C GLN A 267 -11.72 -20.52 3.05
N LEU A 268 -12.18 -20.29 4.28
CA LEU A 268 -12.85 -21.27 5.14
C LEU A 268 -14.23 -20.77 5.51
N ASN A 269 -15.25 -21.52 5.19
CA ASN A 269 -16.65 -21.22 5.52
C ASN A 269 -17.02 -21.92 6.83
N PHE A 270 -17.43 -21.16 7.84
CA PHE A 270 -17.86 -21.69 9.14
C PHE A 270 -19.37 -21.95 9.21
N GLY A 271 -20.01 -22.29 8.09
CA GLY A 271 -21.41 -22.68 8.09
C GLY A 271 -21.63 -24.05 8.76
N LYS A 272 -22.69 -24.20 9.56
CA LYS A 272 -23.15 -25.52 9.97
C LYS A 272 -23.49 -26.32 8.70
N LYS A 273 -22.90 -27.48 8.53
CA LYS A 273 -23.43 -28.49 7.60
C LYS A 273 -24.79 -28.89 8.15
N ASP A 274 -25.87 -28.55 7.45
CA ASP A 274 -27.13 -29.20 7.68
C ASP A 274 -26.89 -30.71 7.43
N LYS A 275 -27.17 -31.52 8.48
CA LYS A 275 -27.10 -32.99 8.41
C LYS A 275 -28.28 -33.51 7.60
#